data_2a7bdb4694fe7dbd9b549972ee928cd1
#
_entry.id   2a7bdb4694fe7dbd9b549972ee928cd1
#
_cell.length_a   1.000
_cell.length_b   1.000
_cell.length_c   1.000
_cell.angle_alpha   90.00
_cell.angle_beta   90.00
_cell.angle_gamma   90.00
#
_symmetry.space_group_name_H-M   'P 1'
#
loop_
_entity.id
_entity.type
_entity.pdbx_description
1 polymer ?
#
loop_
_entity_poly.entity_id
_entity_poly.type
_entity_poly.pdbx_seq_one_letter_code
_entity_poly.pdbx_strand_id
1 'polypeptide(L)'
;ARNGTRWLVRKATLSDLYDIVALDAQSGHTPWSEGAYKDRLKGQDETVSFVIVPEQDNEQPHAFAIGRVIVDEFEILNIVVDQNDRGIGLGAMLLSVMRDHAVTRGCNAWILEVKESNDAAIRLYETQGLDVVGKRPGYYSDTGEAAILMRGALS
;
A
#
# COMPACT_ATOMS: atom_id res chain seq x y z
N ALA A 1 0.87 15.30 12.02
CA ALA A 1 1.24 15.85 10.72
C ALA A 1 2.39 16.82 10.86
N ARG A 2 3.27 16.86 9.87
CA ARG A 2 4.44 17.71 9.90
C ARG A 2 4.04 19.17 9.73
N ASN A 3 4.48 20.04 10.66
CA ASN A 3 4.31 21.49 10.56
C ASN A 3 2.86 21.93 10.28
N GLY A 4 1.89 21.22 10.83
CA GLY A 4 0.50 21.56 10.63
C GLY A 4 -0.06 21.20 9.26
N THR A 5 0.65 20.43 8.44
CA THR A 5 0.13 19.97 7.17
C THR A 5 -1.10 19.09 7.42
N ARG A 6 -2.17 19.38 6.70
CA ARG A 6 -3.36 18.54 6.68
C ARG A 6 -3.28 17.64 5.47
N TRP A 7 -3.51 16.36 5.69
CA TRP A 7 -3.42 15.34 4.67
C TRP A 7 -4.80 14.81 4.31
N LEU A 8 -5.03 14.60 3.02
CA LEU A 8 -6.25 14.00 2.50
C LEU A 8 -5.94 12.70 1.80
N VAL A 9 -6.83 11.73 1.96
CA VAL A 9 -6.81 10.50 1.19
C VAL A 9 -7.86 10.62 0.11
N ARG A 10 -7.51 10.33 -1.13
CA ARG A 10 -8.46 10.26 -2.23
C ARG A 10 -8.14 9.08 -3.14
N LYS A 11 -9.08 8.70 -3.97
CA LYS A 11 -8.80 7.68 -4.99
C LYS A 11 -7.78 8.22 -5.98
N ALA A 12 -6.86 7.37 -6.40
CA ALA A 12 -5.90 7.70 -7.44
C ALA A 12 -6.60 7.73 -8.81
N THR A 13 -6.07 8.55 -9.70
CA THR A 13 -6.52 8.63 -11.09
C THR A 13 -5.34 8.43 -12.02
N LEU A 14 -5.58 8.32 -13.32
CA LEU A 14 -4.50 8.20 -14.30
C LEU A 14 -3.56 9.40 -14.28
N SER A 15 -4.04 10.58 -13.85
CA SER A 15 -3.17 11.74 -13.72
C SER A 15 -2.13 11.60 -12.61
N ASP A 16 -2.28 10.65 -11.71
CA ASP A 16 -1.31 10.38 -10.64
C ASP A 16 -0.21 9.40 -11.08
N LEU A 17 -0.27 8.87 -12.29
CA LEU A 17 0.61 7.79 -12.73
C LEU A 17 2.09 8.10 -12.53
N TYR A 18 2.56 9.26 -13.00
CA TYR A 18 3.99 9.58 -12.92
C TYR A 18 4.45 9.80 -11.49
N ASP A 19 3.62 10.39 -10.65
CA ASP A 19 3.94 10.58 -9.23
C ASP A 19 4.01 9.24 -8.51
N ILE A 20 3.11 8.32 -8.82
CA ILE A 20 3.12 6.97 -8.23
C ILE A 20 4.37 6.21 -8.65
N VAL A 21 4.74 6.26 -9.92
CA VAL A 21 5.95 5.62 -10.42
C VAL A 21 7.19 6.19 -9.72
N ALA A 22 7.24 7.51 -9.53
CA ALA A 22 8.35 8.15 -8.83
C ALA A 22 8.43 7.73 -7.36
N LEU A 23 7.28 7.62 -6.69
CA LEU A 23 7.24 7.13 -5.30
C LEU A 23 7.71 5.68 -5.21
N ASP A 24 7.28 4.83 -6.15
CA ASP A 24 7.68 3.42 -6.17
C ASP A 24 9.20 3.27 -6.35
N ALA A 25 9.83 4.16 -7.08
CA ALA A 25 11.28 4.14 -7.26
C ALA A 25 12.04 4.34 -5.95
N GLN A 26 11.40 4.89 -4.92
CA GLN A 26 12.00 5.05 -3.58
C GLN A 26 11.86 3.79 -2.73
N SER A 27 11.03 2.83 -3.16
CA SER A 27 10.83 1.59 -2.42
C SER A 27 12.07 0.70 -2.51
N GLY A 28 12.25 -0.20 -1.57
CA GLY A 28 13.39 -1.10 -1.56
C GLY A 28 13.25 -2.32 -2.45
N HIS A 29 12.20 -2.41 -3.26
CA HIS A 29 11.95 -3.56 -4.12
C HIS A 29 12.11 -3.18 -5.59
N THR A 30 12.12 -4.20 -6.47
CA THR A 30 12.11 -3.96 -7.92
C THR A 30 10.81 -3.25 -8.29
N PRO A 31 10.89 -2.05 -8.88
CA PRO A 31 9.67 -1.29 -9.20
C PRO A 31 8.80 -2.01 -10.23
N TRP A 32 7.49 -1.82 -10.12
CA TRP A 32 6.57 -2.26 -11.15
C TRP A 32 6.74 -1.39 -12.40
N SER A 33 6.41 -1.93 -13.56
CA SER A 33 6.43 -1.17 -14.79
C SER A 33 5.34 -0.08 -14.79
N GLU A 34 5.57 0.96 -15.60
CA GLU A 34 4.57 2.00 -15.82
C GLU A 34 3.25 1.41 -16.34
N GLY A 35 3.33 0.44 -17.24
CA GLY A 35 2.15 -0.23 -17.78
C GLY A 35 1.36 -0.97 -16.71
N ALA A 36 2.04 -1.61 -15.77
CA ALA A 36 1.38 -2.31 -14.67
C ALA A 36 0.60 -1.32 -13.78
N TYR A 37 1.20 -0.17 -13.46
CA TYR A 37 0.51 0.88 -12.71
C TYR A 37 -0.67 1.46 -13.47
N LYS A 38 -0.49 1.69 -14.77
CA LYS A 38 -1.56 2.21 -15.61
C LYS A 38 -2.79 1.31 -15.58
N ASP A 39 -2.58 0.00 -15.70
CA ASP A 39 -3.68 -0.97 -15.64
C ASP A 39 -4.38 -0.96 -14.28
N ARG A 40 -3.62 -0.88 -13.20
CA ARG A 40 -4.20 -0.85 -11.86
C ARG A 40 -4.98 0.45 -11.59
N LEU A 41 -4.48 1.57 -12.08
CA LEU A 41 -5.19 2.85 -11.94
C LEU A 41 -6.50 2.89 -12.72
N LYS A 42 -6.65 2.04 -13.71
CA LYS A 42 -7.93 1.88 -14.43
C LYS A 42 -8.92 1.00 -13.68
N GLY A 43 -8.54 0.45 -12.54
CA GLY A 43 -9.42 -0.37 -11.73
C GLY A 43 -9.64 -1.79 -12.25
N GLN A 44 -8.72 -2.31 -13.06
CA GLN A 44 -8.83 -3.68 -13.55
C GLN A 44 -8.67 -4.69 -12.43
N ASP A 45 -9.31 -5.87 -12.58
CA ASP A 45 -9.21 -7.00 -11.65
C ASP A 45 -9.61 -6.63 -10.21
N GLU A 46 -10.68 -5.84 -10.05
CA GLU A 46 -11.16 -5.43 -8.73
C GLU A 46 -10.10 -4.65 -7.93
N THR A 47 -9.21 -3.95 -8.62
CA THR A 47 -8.14 -3.18 -8.02
C THR A 47 -8.64 -1.80 -7.61
N VAL A 48 -8.22 -1.34 -6.43
CA VAL A 48 -8.47 0.01 -5.96
C VAL A 48 -7.14 0.66 -5.58
N SER A 49 -7.02 1.95 -5.85
CA SER A 49 -5.79 2.71 -5.58
C SER A 49 -6.15 4.00 -4.87
N PHE A 50 -5.38 4.31 -3.82
CA PHE A 50 -5.54 5.54 -3.05
C PHE A 50 -4.22 6.28 -3.00
N VAL A 51 -4.30 7.61 -2.96
CA VAL A 51 -3.15 8.47 -2.73
C VAL A 51 -3.43 9.38 -1.55
N ILE A 52 -2.35 9.85 -0.92
CA ILE A 52 -2.41 10.88 0.11
C ILE A 52 -1.76 12.13 -0.45
N VAL A 53 -2.49 13.23 -0.33
CA VAL A 53 -2.05 14.54 -0.83
C VAL A 53 -2.16 15.57 0.29
N PRO A 54 -1.34 16.64 0.28
CA PRO A 54 -1.57 17.78 1.15
C PRO A 54 -2.91 18.43 0.79
N GLU A 55 -3.66 18.88 1.79
CA GLU A 55 -4.97 19.50 1.55
C GLU A 55 -4.89 20.69 0.61
N GLN A 56 -3.83 21.49 0.73
CA GLN A 56 -3.63 22.68 -0.10
C GLN A 56 -3.07 22.38 -1.49
N ASP A 57 -2.61 21.15 -1.75
CA ASP A 57 -2.09 20.74 -3.05
C ASP A 57 -2.51 19.28 -3.31
N ASN A 58 -3.76 19.12 -3.77
CA ASN A 58 -4.32 17.79 -3.96
C ASN A 58 -3.87 17.09 -5.24
N GLU A 59 -2.93 17.68 -5.97
CA GLU A 59 -2.41 17.08 -7.21
C GLU A 59 -1.06 16.39 -7.02
N GLN A 60 -0.41 16.55 -5.84
CA GLN A 60 0.92 16.03 -5.60
C GLN A 60 0.88 14.91 -4.56
N PRO A 61 0.76 13.64 -4.97
CA PRO A 61 0.79 12.52 -4.04
C PRO A 61 2.12 12.40 -3.29
N HIS A 62 2.02 12.19 -1.98
CA HIS A 62 3.15 11.90 -1.11
C HIS A 62 3.15 10.45 -0.62
N ALA A 63 2.10 9.72 -0.91
CA ALA A 63 1.99 8.30 -0.56
C ALA A 63 0.92 7.67 -1.43
N PHE A 64 1.01 6.35 -1.62
CA PHE A 64 -0.05 5.62 -2.30
C PHE A 64 -0.17 4.20 -1.76
N ALA A 65 -1.33 3.60 -1.97
CA ALA A 65 -1.57 2.20 -1.72
C ALA A 65 -2.45 1.62 -2.81
N ILE A 66 -2.19 0.37 -3.16
CA ILE A 66 -2.96 -0.37 -4.15
C ILE A 66 -3.32 -1.73 -3.57
N GLY A 67 -4.58 -2.11 -3.71
CA GLY A 67 -5.06 -3.41 -3.29
C GLY A 67 -6.12 -3.93 -4.23
N ARG A 68 -6.52 -5.19 -4.03
CA ARG A 68 -7.56 -5.80 -4.84
C ARG A 68 -8.37 -6.80 -4.05
N VAL A 69 -9.62 -6.95 -4.45
CA VAL A 69 -10.48 -7.99 -3.90
C VAL A 69 -10.27 -9.28 -4.68
N ILE A 70 -10.00 -10.36 -3.95
CA ILE A 70 -9.88 -11.70 -4.51
C ILE A 70 -10.87 -12.57 -3.75
N VAL A 71 -11.99 -12.92 -4.39
CA VAL A 71 -13.10 -13.66 -3.79
C VAL A 71 -13.63 -12.90 -2.57
N ASP A 72 -13.34 -13.35 -1.36
CA ASP A 72 -13.78 -12.73 -0.11
C ASP A 72 -12.61 -12.19 0.72
N GLU A 73 -11.44 -12.02 0.09
CA GLU A 73 -10.24 -11.47 0.75
C GLU A 73 -9.75 -10.24 0.01
N PHE A 74 -9.07 -9.36 0.74
CA PHE A 74 -8.46 -8.17 0.18
C PHE A 74 -6.95 -8.29 0.24
N GLU A 75 -6.30 -8.21 -0.90
CA GLU A 75 -4.85 -8.26 -0.98
C GLU A 75 -4.26 -6.86 -1.12
N ILE A 76 -3.38 -6.47 -0.20
CA ILE A 76 -2.61 -5.24 -0.33
C ILE A 76 -1.44 -5.55 -1.25
N LEU A 77 -1.41 -4.91 -2.42
CA LEU A 77 -0.41 -5.17 -3.44
C LEU A 77 0.83 -4.31 -3.28
N ASN A 78 0.64 -3.06 -2.89
CA ASN A 78 1.75 -2.15 -2.69
C ASN A 78 1.32 -0.98 -1.81
N ILE A 79 2.26 -0.47 -1.01
CA ILE A 79 2.06 0.71 -0.18
C ILE A 79 3.41 1.41 -0.06
N VAL A 80 3.46 2.69 -0.43
CA VAL A 80 4.69 3.47 -0.42
C VAL A 80 4.40 4.86 0.13
N VAL A 81 5.27 5.32 1.02
CA VAL A 81 5.24 6.69 1.56
C VAL A 81 6.54 7.37 1.15
N ASP A 82 6.44 8.62 0.68
CA ASP A 82 7.62 9.41 0.34
C ASP A 82 8.60 9.40 1.51
N GLN A 83 9.89 9.23 1.20
CA GLN A 83 10.92 9.09 2.25
C GLN A 83 10.97 10.28 3.19
N ASN A 84 10.60 11.48 2.72
CA ASN A 84 10.60 12.70 3.54
C ASN A 84 9.38 12.81 4.46
N ASP A 85 8.38 11.96 4.29
CA ASP A 85 7.12 12.00 5.04
C ASP A 85 6.88 10.75 5.88
N ARG A 86 7.90 9.91 6.05
CA ARG A 86 7.78 8.69 6.86
C ARG A 86 7.72 9.03 8.34
N GLY A 87 7.07 8.15 9.10
CA GLY A 87 7.00 8.27 10.55
C GLY A 87 5.96 9.26 11.06
N ILE A 88 5.08 9.78 10.19
CA ILE A 88 4.04 10.73 10.60
C ILE A 88 2.61 10.17 10.44
N GLY A 89 2.48 8.87 10.18
CA GLY A 89 1.19 8.19 10.18
C GLY A 89 0.52 8.04 8.83
N LEU A 90 1.18 8.37 7.72
CA LEU A 90 0.56 8.27 6.39
C LEU A 90 0.26 6.82 6.01
N GLY A 91 1.16 5.90 6.35
CA GLY A 91 0.94 4.47 6.11
C GLY A 91 -0.30 3.95 6.83
N ALA A 92 -0.47 4.35 8.09
CA ALA A 92 -1.64 3.97 8.87
C ALA A 92 -2.93 4.54 8.28
N MET A 93 -2.89 5.77 7.76
CA MET A 93 -4.04 6.38 7.08
C MET A 93 -4.43 5.57 5.84
N LEU A 94 -3.46 5.17 5.03
CA LEU A 94 -3.72 4.33 3.85
C LEU A 94 -4.33 2.99 4.23
N LEU A 95 -3.78 2.34 5.26
CA LEU A 95 -4.29 1.06 5.72
C LEU A 95 -5.72 1.18 6.23
N SER A 96 -6.04 2.26 6.94
CA SER A 96 -7.40 2.51 7.42
C SER A 96 -8.41 2.60 6.27
N VAL A 97 -8.07 3.33 5.22
CA VAL A 97 -8.94 3.48 4.04
C VAL A 97 -9.07 2.16 3.28
N MET A 98 -7.97 1.42 3.17
CA MET A 98 -7.98 0.10 2.52
C MET A 98 -8.87 -0.88 3.30
N ARG A 99 -8.77 -0.86 4.64
CA ARG A 99 -9.63 -1.69 5.48
C ARG A 99 -11.09 -1.36 5.29
N ASP A 100 -11.45 -0.08 5.30
CA ASP A 100 -12.83 0.35 5.09
C ASP A 100 -13.36 -0.10 3.74
N HIS A 101 -12.54 0.03 2.70
CA HIS A 101 -12.91 -0.43 1.37
C HIS A 101 -13.15 -1.95 1.36
N ALA A 102 -12.24 -2.71 1.96
CA ALA A 102 -12.34 -4.17 2.02
C ALA A 102 -13.60 -4.61 2.75
N VAL A 103 -13.91 -4.00 3.89
CA VAL A 103 -15.11 -4.31 4.66
C VAL A 103 -16.37 -3.99 3.86
N THR A 104 -16.39 -2.83 3.21
CA THR A 104 -17.53 -2.41 2.36
C THR A 104 -17.76 -3.38 1.22
N ARG A 105 -16.71 -4.00 0.69
CA ARG A 105 -16.81 -4.99 -0.39
C ARG A 105 -17.08 -6.40 0.12
N GLY A 106 -17.31 -6.56 1.41
CA GLY A 106 -17.66 -7.85 2.00
C GLY A 106 -16.50 -8.81 2.23
N CYS A 107 -15.27 -8.30 2.23
CA CYS A 107 -14.10 -9.13 2.52
C CYS A 107 -14.06 -9.50 4.00
N ASN A 108 -13.64 -10.72 4.30
CA ASN A 108 -13.54 -11.22 5.68
C ASN A 108 -12.12 -11.28 6.20
N ALA A 109 -11.13 -11.05 5.33
CA ALA A 109 -9.72 -11.02 5.71
C ALA A 109 -8.94 -10.13 4.74
N TRP A 110 -7.80 -9.64 5.18
CA TRP A 110 -6.83 -8.99 4.31
C TRP A 110 -5.46 -9.64 4.45
N ILE A 111 -4.70 -9.62 3.37
CA ILE A 111 -3.42 -10.33 3.25
C ILE A 111 -2.41 -9.43 2.55
N LEU A 112 -1.14 -9.67 2.83
CA LEU A 112 -0.04 -9.01 2.12
C LEU A 112 1.24 -9.85 2.22
N GLU A 113 2.20 -9.49 1.38
CA GLU A 113 3.57 -10.00 1.45
C GLU A 113 4.51 -8.81 1.65
N VAL A 114 5.53 -8.98 2.48
CA VAL A 114 6.50 -7.93 2.78
C VAL A 114 7.89 -8.56 2.92
N LYS A 115 8.92 -7.81 2.54
CA LYS A 115 10.31 -8.27 2.71
C LYS A 115 10.63 -8.49 4.19
N GLU A 116 11.32 -9.58 4.46
CA GLU A 116 11.70 -9.96 5.83
C GLU A 116 12.47 -8.85 6.55
N SER A 117 13.29 -8.10 5.85
CA SER A 117 14.10 -7.02 6.43
C SER A 117 13.31 -5.73 6.71
N ASN A 118 12.07 -5.63 6.22
CA ASN A 118 11.28 -4.41 6.38
C ASN A 118 10.56 -4.38 7.73
N ASP A 119 11.34 -4.22 8.81
CA ASP A 119 10.82 -4.26 10.17
C ASP A 119 9.78 -3.18 10.44
N ALA A 120 9.99 -1.98 9.89
CA ALA A 120 9.07 -0.86 10.09
C ALA A 120 7.69 -1.17 9.50
N ALA A 121 7.65 -1.74 8.29
CA ALA A 121 6.39 -2.11 7.65
C ALA A 121 5.71 -3.25 8.41
N ILE A 122 6.46 -4.27 8.82
CA ILE A 122 5.90 -5.40 9.57
C ILE A 122 5.25 -4.90 10.86
N ARG A 123 5.93 -4.02 11.60
CA ARG A 123 5.38 -3.44 12.82
C ARG A 123 4.12 -2.62 12.55
N LEU A 124 4.13 -1.84 11.48
CA LEU A 124 2.94 -1.07 11.08
C LEU A 124 1.75 -2.00 10.82
N TYR A 125 1.96 -3.06 10.05
CA TYR A 125 0.90 -4.01 9.74
C TYR A 125 0.41 -4.73 10.98
N GLU A 126 1.29 -5.07 11.91
CA GLU A 126 0.89 -5.68 13.17
C GLU A 126 0.00 -4.74 14.00
N THR A 127 0.27 -3.45 14.00
CA THR A 127 -0.60 -2.48 14.69
C THR A 127 -2.00 -2.41 14.08
N GLN A 128 -2.14 -2.82 12.84
CA GLN A 128 -3.42 -2.82 12.12
C GLN A 128 -4.14 -4.17 12.18
N GLY A 129 -3.61 -5.11 12.95
CA GLY A 129 -4.25 -6.39 13.16
C GLY A 129 -3.86 -7.49 12.19
N LEU A 130 -2.77 -7.29 11.42
CA LEU A 130 -2.22 -8.35 10.59
C LEU A 130 -1.14 -9.09 11.36
N ASP A 131 -1.15 -10.42 11.27
CA ASP A 131 -0.16 -11.28 11.94
C ASP A 131 0.65 -12.05 10.89
N VAL A 132 1.88 -12.38 11.25
CA VAL A 132 2.71 -13.24 10.41
C VAL A 132 2.12 -14.65 10.39
N VAL A 133 1.84 -15.15 9.19
CA VAL A 133 1.25 -16.48 9.00
C VAL A 133 2.13 -17.40 8.17
N GLY A 134 3.19 -16.88 7.57
CA GLY A 134 4.06 -17.72 6.76
C GLY A 134 5.28 -16.95 6.24
N LYS A 135 6.12 -17.69 5.55
CA LYS A 135 7.37 -17.17 4.99
C LYS A 135 7.69 -17.92 3.71
N ARG A 136 8.04 -17.18 2.65
CA ARG A 136 8.54 -17.76 1.39
C ARG A 136 10.01 -17.46 1.26
N PRO A 137 10.92 -18.42 1.56
CA PRO A 137 12.36 -18.18 1.44
C PRO A 137 12.77 -17.84 -0.01
N GLY A 138 13.73 -16.91 -0.16
CA GLY A 138 14.29 -16.59 -1.47
C GLY A 138 13.31 -15.97 -2.46
N TYR A 139 12.18 -15.45 -2.00
CA TYR A 139 11.11 -14.97 -2.89
C TYR A 139 11.52 -13.77 -3.74
N TYR A 140 12.26 -12.82 -3.14
CA TYR A 140 12.72 -11.61 -3.85
C TYR A 140 14.05 -11.92 -4.54
N SER A 141 14.03 -12.09 -5.86
CA SER A 141 15.19 -12.52 -6.63
C SER A 141 16.34 -11.49 -6.63
N ASP A 142 16.03 -10.21 -6.44
CA ASP A 142 17.03 -9.14 -6.43
C ASP A 142 17.93 -9.18 -5.18
N THR A 143 17.40 -9.57 -4.04
CA THR A 143 18.12 -9.62 -2.76
C THR A 143 18.28 -11.02 -2.20
N GLY A 144 17.52 -11.98 -2.69
CA GLY A 144 17.45 -13.32 -2.10
C GLY A 144 16.65 -13.38 -0.80
N GLU A 145 16.03 -12.27 -0.39
CA GLU A 145 15.27 -12.22 0.85
C GLU A 145 13.98 -13.01 0.78
N ALA A 146 13.52 -13.43 1.95
CA ALA A 146 12.23 -14.08 2.09
C ALA A 146 11.10 -13.05 2.04
N ALA A 147 9.93 -13.48 1.59
CA ALA A 147 8.69 -12.77 1.78
C ALA A 147 8.03 -13.25 3.07
N ILE A 148 7.63 -12.31 3.91
CA ILE A 148 6.81 -12.57 5.08
C ILE A 148 5.35 -12.44 4.66
N LEU A 149 4.57 -13.46 4.93
CA LEU A 149 3.14 -13.48 4.62
C LEU A 149 2.38 -13.03 5.86
N MET A 150 1.52 -12.02 5.72
CA MET A 150 0.73 -11.51 6.83
C MET A 150 -0.75 -11.57 6.49
N ARG A 151 -1.57 -11.82 7.51
CA ARG A 151 -3.02 -11.96 7.36
C ARG A 151 -3.72 -11.42 8.61
N GLY A 152 -4.84 -10.76 8.41
CA GLY A 152 -5.69 -10.31 9.49
C GLY A 152 -7.17 -10.51 9.16
N ALA A 153 -7.98 -10.72 10.20
CA ALA A 153 -9.41 -10.82 10.03
C ALA A 153 -10.03 -9.42 9.85
N LEU A 154 -11.05 -9.34 9.04
CA LEU A 154 -11.87 -8.14 8.86
C LEU A 154 -13.26 -8.42 9.40
N SER A 155 -13.79 -7.47 10.12
CA SER A 155 -15.13 -7.61 10.69
C SER A 155 -16.04 -6.46 10.30
#